data_f9b94deee5fcb5f64cc647cd29e467ea
#
_entry.id   f9b94deee5fcb5f64cc647cd29e467ea
#
_cell.length_a   1.000
_cell.length_b   1.000
_cell.length_c   1.000
_cell.angle_alpha   90.00
_cell.angle_beta   90.00
_cell.angle_gamma   90.00
#
_symmetry.space_group_name_H-M   'P 1'
#
loop_
_entity.id
_entity.type
_entity.pdbx_description
1 polymer ?
#
loop_
_entity_poly.entity_id
_entity_poly.type
_entity_poly.pdbx_seq_one_letter_code
_entity_poly.pdbx_strand_id
1 'polypeptide(L)'
;MQKRAVKTIKTRTQGEKMTTELILELLEKEKFIKIDDIAKKLFVSPSTVRRKLNELQAQGLIERIHGGAKISDEKNYFPKFSFRAHVSSLEKKKIALSALKLIKNGDVIFLDGSTSAFFVAEYLSQFDNIKVYTNAIDTLSLLAKNKVTVYSTGGLVSTENPSVLVGRYAENTIRQIYADLAFFSAHSVNADGAITDCFEEEIPIRQAMIKNAKKSVFLCDSTKFNKTSAFHLCKVDDIDYLISDKFSEDNFNNKVKAQLISV
;
A
#
# COMPACT_ATOMS: atom_id res chain seq x y z
N MET A 1 6.22 10.96 -37.90
CA MET A 1 7.37 10.88 -37.00
C MET A 1 6.99 10.96 -35.50
N GLN A 2 6.05 11.82 -35.07
CA GLN A 2 5.67 11.98 -33.65
C GLN A 2 5.09 10.73 -32.95
N LYS A 3 4.28 9.89 -33.63
CA LYS A 3 3.69 8.67 -33.03
C LYS A 3 4.72 7.57 -32.68
N ARG A 4 5.86 7.49 -33.39
CA ARG A 4 6.95 6.54 -33.07
C ARG A 4 7.75 6.98 -31.84
N ALA A 5 8.03 8.27 -31.70
CA ALA A 5 8.75 8.83 -30.55
C ALA A 5 7.97 8.64 -29.24
N VAL A 6 6.65 8.88 -29.24
CA VAL A 6 5.79 8.70 -28.07
C VAL A 6 5.69 7.23 -27.62
N LYS A 7 5.65 6.29 -28.57
CA LYS A 7 5.62 4.85 -28.26
C LYS A 7 6.97 4.37 -27.69
N THR A 8 8.09 4.89 -28.17
CA THR A 8 9.45 4.57 -27.69
C THR A 8 9.70 5.15 -26.29
N ILE A 9 9.19 6.35 -26.01
CA ILE A 9 9.29 6.97 -24.66
C ILE A 9 8.46 6.17 -23.65
N LYS A 10 7.21 5.80 -23.97
CA LYS A 10 6.36 4.99 -23.08
C LYS A 10 6.96 3.62 -22.73
N THR A 11 7.52 2.92 -23.70
CA THR A 11 8.16 1.61 -23.49
C THR A 11 9.45 1.72 -22.69
N ARG A 12 10.23 2.80 -22.87
CA ARG A 12 11.47 3.03 -22.12
C ARG A 12 11.17 3.37 -20.65
N THR A 13 10.16 4.19 -20.38
CA THR A 13 9.71 4.56 -19.02
C THR A 13 9.14 3.35 -18.27
N GLN A 14 8.39 2.46 -18.93
CA GLN A 14 7.88 1.20 -18.35
C GLN A 14 9.00 0.23 -18.00
N GLY A 15 9.99 0.03 -18.90
CA GLY A 15 11.14 -0.83 -18.63
C GLY A 15 12.05 -0.29 -17.53
N GLU A 16 12.23 1.04 -17.44
CA GLU A 16 13.00 1.68 -16.38
C GLU A 16 12.30 1.58 -15.00
N LYS A 17 10.98 1.70 -14.97
CA LYS A 17 10.16 1.53 -13.76
C LYS A 17 10.24 0.08 -13.26
N MET A 18 10.06 -0.88 -14.15
CA MET A 18 10.16 -2.32 -13.85
C MET A 18 11.54 -2.71 -13.29
N THR A 19 12.63 -2.13 -13.81
CA THR A 19 13.99 -2.42 -13.30
C THR A 19 14.19 -1.91 -11.87
N THR A 20 13.61 -0.77 -11.51
CA THR A 20 13.69 -0.21 -10.15
C THR A 20 12.94 -1.11 -9.16
N GLU A 21 11.76 -1.58 -9.53
CA GLU A 21 10.92 -2.49 -8.76
C GLU A 21 11.68 -3.79 -8.44
N LEU A 22 12.25 -4.41 -9.45
CA LEU A 22 13.00 -5.65 -9.31
C LEU A 22 14.27 -5.50 -8.45
N ILE A 23 14.94 -4.33 -8.51
CA ILE A 23 16.10 -4.06 -7.62
C ILE A 23 15.65 -4.02 -6.17
N LEU A 24 14.53 -3.38 -5.85
CA LEU A 24 14.02 -3.30 -4.49
C LEU A 24 13.59 -4.65 -3.96
N GLU A 25 12.88 -5.45 -4.76
CA GLU A 25 12.52 -6.84 -4.40
C GLU A 25 13.74 -7.70 -4.10
N LEU A 26 14.81 -7.58 -4.89
CA LEU A 26 16.05 -8.29 -4.64
C LEU A 26 16.71 -7.85 -3.33
N LEU A 27 16.71 -6.55 -3.03
CA LEU A 27 17.28 -6.01 -1.78
C LEU A 27 16.50 -6.43 -0.54
N GLU A 28 15.17 -6.53 -0.64
CA GLU A 28 14.34 -7.03 0.45
C GLU A 28 14.63 -8.50 0.77
N LYS A 29 14.73 -9.32 -0.28
CA LYS A 29 14.96 -10.75 -0.14
C LYS A 29 16.34 -11.09 0.39
N GLU A 30 17.37 -10.40 -0.08
CA GLU A 30 18.78 -10.73 0.19
C GLU A 30 19.43 -9.82 1.24
N LYS A 31 18.71 -8.81 1.75
CA LYS A 31 19.16 -7.78 2.71
C LYS A 31 20.36 -6.94 2.24
N PHE A 32 21.32 -7.55 1.54
CA PHE A 32 22.45 -6.92 0.86
C PHE A 32 22.73 -7.65 -0.43
N ILE A 33 22.99 -6.91 -1.52
CA ILE A 33 23.35 -7.48 -2.81
C ILE A 33 24.39 -6.62 -3.53
N LYS A 34 25.35 -7.25 -4.20
CA LYS A 34 26.38 -6.57 -4.98
C LYS A 34 25.82 -6.08 -6.32
N ILE A 35 26.37 -4.97 -6.85
CA ILE A 35 25.96 -4.39 -8.14
C ILE A 35 26.03 -5.41 -9.27
N ASP A 36 27.11 -6.19 -9.33
CA ASP A 36 27.31 -7.18 -10.39
C ASP A 36 26.30 -8.32 -10.31
N ASP A 37 25.85 -8.70 -9.11
CA ASP A 37 24.83 -9.73 -8.91
C ASP A 37 23.44 -9.21 -9.29
N ILE A 38 23.13 -7.96 -8.97
CA ILE A 38 21.90 -7.30 -9.45
C ILE A 38 21.91 -7.27 -10.98
N ALA A 39 23.03 -6.85 -11.58
CA ALA A 39 23.18 -6.76 -13.04
C ALA A 39 22.95 -8.10 -13.73
N LYS A 40 23.53 -9.19 -13.19
CA LYS A 40 23.34 -10.56 -13.68
C LYS A 40 21.90 -11.01 -13.54
N LYS A 41 21.28 -10.85 -12.35
CA LYS A 41 19.92 -11.31 -12.07
C LYS A 41 18.87 -10.60 -12.91
N LEU A 42 19.08 -9.31 -13.20
CA LEU A 42 18.13 -8.49 -13.96
C LEU A 42 18.48 -8.37 -15.44
N PHE A 43 19.56 -9.01 -15.91
CA PHE A 43 20.03 -8.94 -17.29
C PHE A 43 20.23 -7.49 -17.77
N VAL A 44 20.76 -6.60 -16.91
CA VAL A 44 21.05 -5.20 -17.21
C VAL A 44 22.53 -4.89 -17.00
N SER A 45 23.02 -3.79 -17.58
CA SER A 45 24.41 -3.39 -17.38
C SER A 45 24.68 -2.91 -15.93
N PRO A 46 25.89 -3.12 -15.37
CA PRO A 46 26.26 -2.55 -14.07
C PRO A 46 26.13 -1.02 -14.00
N SER A 47 26.28 -0.31 -15.11
CA SER A 47 26.05 1.14 -15.20
C SER A 47 24.59 1.51 -15.00
N THR A 48 23.66 0.72 -15.57
CA THR A 48 22.22 0.88 -15.35
C THR A 48 21.88 0.66 -13.88
N VAL A 49 22.43 -0.39 -13.27
CA VAL A 49 22.24 -0.67 -11.84
C VAL A 49 22.75 0.49 -10.99
N ARG A 50 23.99 0.98 -11.22
CA ARG A 50 24.55 2.10 -10.47
C ARG A 50 23.67 3.35 -10.56
N ARG A 51 23.16 3.69 -11.74
CA ARG A 51 22.25 4.82 -11.93
C ARG A 51 20.98 4.64 -11.11
N LYS A 52 20.36 3.46 -11.15
CA LYS A 52 19.14 3.17 -10.39
C LYS A 52 19.39 3.16 -8.87
N LEU A 53 20.50 2.60 -8.42
CA LEU A 53 20.86 2.65 -7.00
C LEU A 53 21.13 4.09 -6.53
N ASN A 54 21.70 4.96 -7.37
CA ASN A 54 21.86 6.38 -7.02
C ASN A 54 20.51 7.09 -6.91
N GLU A 55 19.55 6.80 -7.81
CA GLU A 55 18.19 7.32 -7.73
C GLU A 55 17.48 6.87 -6.44
N LEU A 56 17.61 5.58 -6.09
CA LEU A 56 17.05 5.00 -4.87
C LEU A 56 17.69 5.54 -3.59
N GLN A 57 19.00 5.73 -3.60
CA GLN A 57 19.73 6.35 -2.48
C GLN A 57 19.33 7.82 -2.28
N ALA A 58 19.21 8.59 -3.36
CA ALA A 58 18.74 9.97 -3.30
C ALA A 58 17.31 10.09 -2.75
N GLN A 59 16.52 9.02 -2.89
CA GLN A 59 15.18 8.89 -2.30
C GLN A 59 15.23 8.37 -0.85
N GLY A 60 16.41 8.07 -0.29
CA GLY A 60 16.59 7.52 1.05
C GLY A 60 16.12 6.06 1.21
N LEU A 61 15.88 5.36 0.12
CA LEU A 61 15.30 4.01 0.14
C LEU A 61 16.33 2.92 0.40
N ILE A 62 17.57 3.19 0.03
CA ILE A 62 18.69 2.27 0.18
C ILE A 62 19.92 2.99 0.72
N GLU A 63 20.80 2.22 1.32
CA GLU A 63 22.15 2.60 1.68
C GLU A 63 23.15 1.87 0.78
N ARG A 64 24.09 2.62 0.20
CA ARG A 64 25.18 2.03 -0.59
C ARG A 64 26.33 1.64 0.33
N ILE A 65 26.72 0.38 0.24
CA ILE A 65 27.84 -0.18 0.99
C ILE A 65 28.77 -0.88 0.00
N HIS A 66 30.09 -0.61 0.10
CA HIS A 66 31.17 -1.30 -0.63
C HIS A 66 30.76 -2.21 -1.81
N GLY A 67 30.49 -1.60 -2.97
CA GLY A 67 30.20 -2.34 -4.20
C GLY A 67 28.78 -2.92 -4.33
N GLY A 68 27.91 -2.64 -3.35
CA GLY A 68 26.52 -3.11 -3.33
C GLY A 68 25.55 -2.11 -2.72
N ALA A 69 24.40 -2.60 -2.34
CA ALA A 69 23.37 -1.84 -1.63
C ALA A 69 22.61 -2.73 -0.64
N LYS A 70 22.05 -2.11 0.38
CA LYS A 70 21.06 -2.68 1.29
C LYS A 70 19.88 -1.72 1.42
N ILE A 71 18.74 -2.20 1.90
CA ILE A 71 17.65 -1.32 2.31
C ILE A 71 18.12 -0.47 3.50
N SER A 72 17.72 0.79 3.54
CA SER A 72 18.11 1.71 4.61
C SER A 72 17.53 1.23 5.95
N ASP A 73 18.42 1.02 6.94
CA ASP A 73 18.07 0.60 8.31
C ASP A 73 17.78 1.80 9.23
N GLU A 74 17.67 3.01 8.69
CA GLU A 74 17.38 4.18 9.53
C GLU A 74 16.06 3.96 10.26
N LYS A 75 16.13 3.71 11.56
CA LYS A 75 15.02 3.40 12.47
C LYS A 75 13.92 4.48 12.51
N ASN A 76 14.18 5.66 11.93
CA ASN A 76 13.25 6.80 11.86
C ASN A 76 12.79 7.10 10.43
N TYR A 77 13.12 6.27 9.43
CA TYR A 77 12.73 6.50 8.06
C TYR A 77 11.61 5.54 7.65
N PHE A 78 10.39 6.04 7.67
CA PHE A 78 9.27 5.30 7.07
C PHE A 78 9.38 5.41 5.54
N PRO A 79 9.39 4.29 4.81
CA PRO A 79 9.55 4.32 3.36
C PRO A 79 8.46 5.15 2.70
N LYS A 80 8.84 6.03 1.77
CA LYS A 80 7.90 6.85 0.99
C LYS A 80 6.80 6.00 0.38
N PHE A 81 5.63 6.60 0.17
CA PHE A 81 4.48 5.92 -0.44
C PHE A 81 4.84 5.19 -1.74
N SER A 82 5.62 5.85 -2.61
CA SER A 82 6.09 5.25 -3.87
C SER A 82 6.88 3.96 -3.66
N PHE A 83 7.75 3.90 -2.64
CA PHE A 83 8.48 2.69 -2.30
C PHE A 83 7.53 1.60 -1.79
N ARG A 84 6.69 1.92 -0.81
CA ARG A 84 5.72 0.96 -0.26
C ARG A 84 4.76 0.42 -1.32
N ALA A 85 4.44 1.20 -2.36
CA ALA A 85 3.65 0.76 -3.49
C ALA A 85 4.39 -0.27 -4.37
N HIS A 86 5.74 -0.24 -4.41
CA HIS A 86 6.54 -1.20 -5.17
C HIS A 86 6.74 -2.52 -4.42
N VAL A 87 6.91 -2.44 -3.09
CA VAL A 87 7.05 -3.63 -2.23
C VAL A 87 5.82 -4.49 -2.31
N SER A 88 5.99 -5.79 -2.58
CA SER A 88 4.88 -6.75 -2.74
C SER A 88 3.78 -6.25 -3.71
N SER A 89 4.19 -5.59 -4.80
CA SER A 89 3.22 -4.97 -5.72
C SER A 89 2.33 -6.00 -6.42
N LEU A 90 2.86 -7.19 -6.74
CA LEU A 90 2.11 -8.28 -7.35
C LEU A 90 1.06 -8.85 -6.39
N GLU A 91 1.44 -9.04 -5.13
CA GLU A 91 0.57 -9.53 -4.04
C GLU A 91 -0.56 -8.53 -3.78
N LYS A 92 -0.23 -7.24 -3.62
CA LYS A 92 -1.21 -6.17 -3.45
C LYS A 92 -2.19 -6.07 -4.61
N LYS A 93 -1.71 -6.28 -5.84
CA LYS A 93 -2.56 -6.31 -7.02
C LYS A 93 -3.55 -7.48 -7.01
N LYS A 94 -3.11 -8.68 -6.62
CA LYS A 94 -4.01 -9.84 -6.47
C LYS A 94 -5.05 -9.59 -5.38
N ILE A 95 -4.61 -9.07 -4.22
CA ILE A 95 -5.49 -8.69 -3.11
C ILE A 95 -6.53 -7.67 -3.57
N ALA A 96 -6.11 -6.61 -4.28
CA ALA A 96 -7.00 -5.60 -4.83
C ALA A 96 -8.04 -6.20 -5.78
N LEU A 97 -7.63 -7.04 -6.74
CA LEU A 97 -8.55 -7.70 -7.67
C LEU A 97 -9.60 -8.58 -6.97
N SER A 98 -9.23 -9.20 -5.84
CA SER A 98 -10.19 -9.92 -5.01
C SER A 98 -11.12 -8.99 -4.25
N ALA A 99 -10.60 -7.87 -3.72
CA ALA A 99 -11.39 -6.86 -3.02
C ALA A 99 -12.47 -6.24 -3.91
N LEU A 100 -12.22 -6.08 -5.22
CA LEU A 100 -13.20 -5.55 -6.18
C LEU A 100 -14.49 -6.39 -6.24
N LYS A 101 -14.43 -7.69 -5.93
CA LYS A 101 -15.61 -8.57 -5.94
C LYS A 101 -16.63 -8.20 -4.85
N LEU A 102 -16.23 -7.42 -3.86
CA LEU A 102 -17.12 -6.93 -2.80
C LEU A 102 -17.82 -5.63 -3.17
N ILE A 103 -17.35 -4.91 -4.20
CA ILE A 103 -17.83 -3.59 -4.60
C ILE A 103 -19.00 -3.72 -5.57
N LYS A 104 -19.99 -2.84 -5.42
CA LYS A 104 -21.14 -2.69 -6.31
C LYS A 104 -21.26 -1.27 -6.83
N ASN A 105 -21.92 -1.11 -7.97
CA ASN A 105 -22.27 0.21 -8.47
C ASN A 105 -23.14 0.95 -7.43
N GLY A 106 -22.85 2.23 -7.23
CA GLY A 106 -23.52 3.08 -6.26
C GLY A 106 -22.96 3.04 -4.84
N ASP A 107 -21.98 2.17 -4.54
CA ASP A 107 -21.40 2.08 -3.20
C ASP A 107 -20.69 3.36 -2.77
N VAL A 108 -20.76 3.65 -1.48
CA VAL A 108 -19.93 4.62 -0.79
C VAL A 108 -18.75 3.89 -0.13
N ILE A 109 -17.53 4.30 -0.45
CA ILE A 109 -16.31 3.55 -0.12
C ILE A 109 -15.34 4.44 0.65
N PHE A 110 -14.82 3.94 1.77
CA PHE A 110 -13.63 4.48 2.42
C PHE A 110 -12.38 3.77 1.89
N LEU A 111 -11.36 4.55 1.54
CA LEU A 111 -10.00 4.07 1.27
C LEU A 111 -9.02 4.78 2.21
N ASP A 112 -8.26 4.01 2.98
CA ASP A 112 -7.22 4.55 3.85
C ASP A 112 -5.96 4.99 3.10
N GLY A 113 -4.96 5.52 3.83
CA GLY A 113 -3.68 5.97 3.30
C GLY A 113 -2.69 4.87 2.92
N SER A 114 -3.13 3.63 2.86
CA SER A 114 -2.25 2.51 2.55
C SER A 114 -2.03 2.31 1.05
N THR A 115 -0.89 1.73 0.70
CA THR A 115 -0.63 1.33 -0.68
C THR A 115 -1.51 0.17 -1.14
N SER A 116 -1.97 -0.69 -0.23
CA SER A 116 -2.91 -1.77 -0.58
C SER A 116 -4.27 -1.22 -1.02
N ALA A 117 -4.79 -0.20 -0.32
CA ALA A 117 -6.02 0.50 -0.73
C ALA A 117 -5.82 1.30 -2.02
N PHE A 118 -4.64 1.85 -2.25
CA PHE A 118 -4.30 2.51 -3.52
C PHE A 118 -4.40 1.55 -4.72
N PHE A 119 -3.97 0.29 -4.58
CA PHE A 119 -4.16 -0.72 -5.64
C PHE A 119 -5.63 -1.02 -5.91
N VAL A 120 -6.51 -0.96 -4.91
CA VAL A 120 -7.96 -1.02 -5.14
C VAL A 120 -8.44 0.18 -5.95
N ALA A 121 -7.97 1.39 -5.60
CA ALA A 121 -8.32 2.62 -6.29
C ALA A 121 -7.98 2.63 -7.79
N GLU A 122 -6.92 1.92 -8.21
CA GLU A 122 -6.52 1.82 -9.63
C GLU A 122 -7.63 1.26 -10.52
N TYR A 123 -8.55 0.49 -9.97
CA TYR A 123 -9.61 -0.21 -10.72
C TYR A 123 -11.01 0.37 -10.50
N LEU A 124 -11.18 1.40 -9.67
CA LEU A 124 -12.51 1.89 -9.31
C LEU A 124 -13.27 2.58 -10.46
N SER A 125 -12.56 3.03 -11.50
CA SER A 125 -13.20 3.64 -12.67
C SER A 125 -14.08 2.67 -13.49
N GLN A 126 -14.07 1.37 -13.19
CA GLN A 126 -14.95 0.38 -13.82
C GLN A 126 -16.34 0.30 -13.18
N PHE A 127 -16.56 0.96 -12.05
CA PHE A 127 -17.84 0.97 -11.35
C PHE A 127 -18.58 2.30 -11.55
N ASP A 128 -19.88 2.22 -11.73
CA ASP A 128 -20.73 3.38 -11.93
C ASP A 128 -21.26 3.95 -10.60
N ASN A 129 -21.35 5.27 -10.53
CA ASN A 129 -21.99 6.02 -9.43
C ASN A 129 -21.41 5.78 -8.04
N ILE A 130 -20.21 5.24 -7.92
CA ILE A 130 -19.53 5.10 -6.62
C ILE A 130 -19.06 6.46 -6.10
N LYS A 131 -18.97 6.58 -4.77
CA LYS A 131 -18.40 7.73 -4.08
C LYS A 131 -17.28 7.25 -3.17
N VAL A 132 -16.10 7.82 -3.31
CA VAL A 132 -14.93 7.42 -2.51
C VAL A 132 -14.55 8.56 -1.58
N TYR A 133 -14.34 8.24 -0.31
CA TYR A 133 -13.76 9.15 0.68
C TYR A 133 -12.40 8.62 1.11
N THR A 134 -11.38 9.45 1.05
CA THR A 134 -10.01 9.04 1.37
C THR A 134 -9.23 10.14 2.09
N ASN A 135 -8.36 9.72 3.00
CA ASN A 135 -7.36 10.59 3.60
C ASN A 135 -6.00 10.51 2.88
N ALA A 136 -5.90 9.75 1.79
CA ALA A 136 -4.67 9.56 1.02
C ALA A 136 -4.56 10.56 -0.14
N ILE A 137 -3.49 11.36 -0.17
CA ILE A 137 -3.23 12.38 -1.19
C ILE A 137 -3.01 11.73 -2.56
N ASP A 138 -2.22 10.64 -2.62
CA ASP A 138 -1.94 9.92 -3.86
C ASP A 138 -3.21 9.27 -4.44
N THR A 139 -4.03 8.65 -3.59
CA THR A 139 -5.32 8.04 -3.97
C THR A 139 -6.30 9.09 -4.47
N LEU A 140 -6.40 10.23 -3.79
CA LEU A 140 -7.25 11.35 -4.21
C LEU A 140 -6.87 11.83 -5.62
N SER A 141 -5.58 12.05 -5.86
CA SER A 141 -5.05 12.48 -7.16
C SER A 141 -5.34 11.46 -8.26
N LEU A 142 -5.14 10.17 -7.99
CA LEU A 142 -5.41 9.08 -8.92
C LEU A 142 -6.89 9.03 -9.33
N LEU A 143 -7.79 9.03 -8.35
CA LEU A 143 -9.23 8.91 -8.58
C LEU A 143 -9.80 10.13 -9.31
N ALA A 144 -9.36 11.34 -8.94
CA ALA A 144 -9.74 12.56 -9.64
C ALA A 144 -9.32 12.54 -11.12
N LYS A 145 -8.10 12.08 -11.41
CA LYS A 145 -7.59 11.90 -12.77
C LYS A 145 -8.41 10.87 -13.58
N ASN A 146 -8.88 9.83 -12.92
CA ASN A 146 -9.69 8.77 -13.51
C ASN A 146 -11.21 9.11 -13.54
N LYS A 147 -11.59 10.35 -13.16
CA LYS A 147 -12.96 10.84 -13.14
C LYS A 147 -13.91 10.05 -12.22
N VAL A 148 -13.38 9.42 -11.19
CA VAL A 148 -14.17 8.82 -10.11
C VAL A 148 -14.56 9.91 -9.12
N THR A 149 -15.81 9.91 -8.65
CA THR A 149 -16.25 10.87 -7.63
C THR A 149 -15.52 10.59 -6.32
N VAL A 150 -14.61 11.48 -5.94
CA VAL A 150 -13.77 11.34 -4.76
C VAL A 150 -13.80 12.59 -3.89
N TYR A 151 -13.83 12.36 -2.59
CA TYR A 151 -13.81 13.36 -1.53
C TYR A 151 -12.58 13.16 -0.66
N SER A 152 -11.89 14.27 -0.36
CA SER A 152 -10.86 14.29 0.67
C SER A 152 -11.51 14.36 2.05
N THR A 153 -10.94 13.66 3.03
CA THR A 153 -11.34 13.84 4.43
C THR A 153 -10.96 15.22 4.99
N GLY A 154 -10.07 15.96 4.29
CA GLY A 154 -9.43 17.13 4.88
C GLY A 154 -8.51 16.75 6.04
N GLY A 155 -8.05 17.74 6.78
CA GLY A 155 -7.16 17.54 7.92
C GLY A 155 -5.75 18.08 7.72
N LEU A 156 -4.85 17.73 8.63
CA LEU A 156 -3.44 18.07 8.61
C LEU A 156 -2.69 17.05 7.75
N VAL A 157 -1.77 17.52 6.91
CA VAL A 157 -0.81 16.62 6.27
C VAL A 157 0.13 16.08 7.36
N SER A 158 0.19 14.76 7.53
CA SER A 158 1.07 14.16 8.54
C SER A 158 2.54 14.48 8.27
N THR A 159 3.28 14.80 9.31
CA THR A 159 4.72 15.05 9.22
C THR A 159 5.52 13.76 9.09
N GLU A 160 4.99 12.65 9.63
CA GLU A 160 5.62 11.34 9.58
C GLU A 160 5.35 10.63 8.26
N ASN A 161 4.13 10.79 7.71
CA ASN A 161 3.70 10.21 6.44
C ASN A 161 3.04 11.30 5.56
N PRO A 162 3.81 12.08 4.77
CA PRO A 162 3.28 13.18 3.96
C PRO A 162 2.26 12.79 2.89
N SER A 163 2.02 11.50 2.69
CA SER A 163 1.00 10.99 1.76
C SER A 163 -0.41 10.94 2.35
N VAL A 164 -0.59 11.28 3.65
CA VAL A 164 -1.89 11.16 4.32
C VAL A 164 -2.29 12.41 5.06
N LEU A 165 -3.60 12.57 5.19
CA LEU A 165 -4.27 13.58 5.99
C LEU A 165 -4.73 12.94 7.31
N VAL A 166 -4.47 13.63 8.42
CA VAL A 166 -4.74 13.13 9.77
C VAL A 166 -5.39 14.22 10.66
N GLY A 167 -5.72 13.83 11.88
CA GLY A 167 -6.21 14.72 12.90
C GLY A 167 -7.73 14.94 12.86
N ARG A 168 -8.19 15.75 13.79
CA ARG A 168 -9.60 15.90 14.18
C ARG A 168 -10.54 16.26 13.01
N TYR A 169 -10.07 17.06 12.06
CA TYR A 169 -10.89 17.44 10.90
C TYR A 169 -11.15 16.22 9.99
N ALA A 170 -10.12 15.42 9.72
CA ALA A 170 -10.25 14.20 8.93
C ALA A 170 -11.18 13.18 9.62
N GLU A 171 -11.00 12.96 10.92
CA GLU A 171 -11.87 12.08 11.70
C GLU A 171 -13.34 12.53 11.68
N ASN A 172 -13.60 13.83 11.91
CA ASN A 172 -14.96 14.37 11.95
C ASN A 172 -15.66 14.21 10.59
N THR A 173 -14.93 14.40 9.48
CA THR A 173 -15.49 14.14 8.14
C THR A 173 -15.92 12.68 7.99
N ILE A 174 -15.06 11.73 8.38
CA ILE A 174 -15.38 10.30 8.29
C ILE A 174 -16.59 9.95 9.17
N ARG A 175 -16.66 10.48 10.40
CA ARG A 175 -17.75 10.21 11.35
C ARG A 175 -19.13 10.66 10.86
N GLN A 176 -19.20 11.57 9.89
CA GLN A 176 -20.47 12.07 9.29
C GLN A 176 -20.95 11.23 8.10
N ILE A 177 -20.20 10.20 7.71
CA ILE A 177 -20.45 9.42 6.51
C ILE A 177 -20.66 7.97 6.91
N TYR A 178 -21.70 7.34 6.33
CA TYR A 178 -21.90 5.90 6.41
C TYR A 178 -21.49 5.28 5.07
N ALA A 179 -20.39 4.54 5.07
CA ALA A 179 -19.90 3.85 3.89
C ALA A 179 -20.47 2.42 3.79
N ASP A 180 -20.53 1.89 2.57
CA ASP A 180 -20.85 0.49 2.35
C ASP A 180 -19.64 -0.40 2.63
N LEU A 181 -18.43 0.09 2.27
CA LEU A 181 -17.16 -0.61 2.42
C LEU A 181 -16.07 0.32 2.94
N ALA A 182 -15.23 -0.18 3.85
CA ALA A 182 -13.98 0.44 4.23
C ALA A 182 -12.81 -0.52 3.90
N PHE A 183 -11.97 -0.14 2.96
CA PHE A 183 -10.74 -0.85 2.65
C PHE A 183 -9.58 -0.18 3.37
N PHE A 184 -8.85 -0.94 4.15
CA PHE A 184 -7.71 -0.44 4.90
C PHE A 184 -6.59 -1.49 4.98
N SER A 185 -5.41 -1.03 5.33
CA SER A 185 -4.28 -1.88 5.66
C SER A 185 -3.59 -1.36 6.91
N ALA A 186 -2.66 -2.15 7.43
CA ALA A 186 -1.81 -1.78 8.55
C ALA A 186 -0.39 -2.31 8.33
N HIS A 187 0.52 -2.01 9.26
CA HIS A 187 1.90 -2.46 9.14
C HIS A 187 2.04 -3.94 9.47
N SER A 188 1.26 -4.48 10.41
CA SER A 188 1.42 -5.85 10.90
C SER A 188 0.16 -6.43 11.52
N VAL A 189 0.10 -7.77 11.56
CA VAL A 189 -0.87 -8.55 12.31
C VAL A 189 -0.15 -9.71 13.00
N ASN A 190 -0.40 -9.90 14.30
CA ASN A 190 0.23 -10.97 15.07
C ASN A 190 -0.65 -12.22 15.15
N ALA A 191 -0.10 -13.28 15.72
CA ALA A 191 -0.77 -14.57 15.86
C ALA A 191 -2.02 -14.52 16.77
N ASP A 192 -2.12 -13.54 17.67
CA ASP A 192 -3.30 -13.33 18.52
C ASP A 192 -4.39 -12.51 17.83
N GLY A 193 -4.19 -12.18 16.55
CA GLY A 193 -5.11 -11.43 15.73
C GLY A 193 -5.10 -9.90 15.96
N ALA A 194 -4.12 -9.37 16.71
CA ALA A 194 -4.00 -7.92 16.87
C ALA A 194 -3.41 -7.30 15.60
N ILE A 195 -4.15 -6.38 14.98
CA ILE A 195 -3.71 -5.54 13.86
C ILE A 195 -3.06 -4.30 14.45
N THR A 196 -1.81 -4.04 14.05
CA THR A 196 -1.00 -2.97 14.62
C THR A 196 -0.29 -2.15 13.55
N ASP A 197 0.01 -0.89 13.88
CA ASP A 197 0.68 0.04 12.97
C ASP A 197 1.83 0.80 13.64
N CYS A 198 2.65 1.49 12.85
CA CYS A 198 3.77 2.28 13.31
C CYS A 198 3.44 3.77 13.43
N PHE A 199 2.29 4.25 12.93
CA PHE A 199 1.87 5.64 12.98
C PHE A 199 0.66 5.85 13.91
N GLU A 200 0.89 6.51 15.02
CA GLU A 200 -0.15 6.83 15.99
C GLU A 200 -1.26 7.70 15.38
N GLU A 201 -0.87 8.71 14.60
CA GLU A 201 -1.79 9.67 14.00
C GLU A 201 -2.79 9.04 13.00
N GLU A 202 -2.45 7.89 12.40
CA GLU A 202 -3.30 7.21 11.43
C GLU A 202 -4.33 6.27 12.09
N ILE A 203 -4.11 5.86 13.36
CA ILE A 203 -5.00 4.95 14.08
C ILE A 203 -6.42 5.49 14.20
N PRO A 204 -6.67 6.73 14.69
CA PRO A 204 -8.03 7.25 14.84
C PRO A 204 -8.77 7.34 13.49
N ILE A 205 -8.07 7.63 12.41
CA ILE A 205 -8.64 7.71 11.06
C ILE A 205 -9.17 6.35 10.62
N ARG A 206 -8.35 5.30 10.70
CA ARG A 206 -8.76 3.93 10.34
C ARG A 206 -9.87 3.40 11.24
N GLN A 207 -9.78 3.64 12.55
CA GLN A 207 -10.83 3.26 13.50
C GLN A 207 -12.15 3.94 13.15
N ALA A 208 -12.13 5.23 12.77
CA ALA A 208 -13.34 5.92 12.33
C ALA A 208 -13.90 5.33 11.03
N MET A 209 -13.07 4.97 10.06
CA MET A 209 -13.49 4.30 8.81
C MET A 209 -14.14 2.94 9.09
N ILE A 210 -13.49 2.09 9.91
CA ILE A 210 -13.99 0.77 10.29
C ILE A 210 -15.37 0.89 10.96
N LYS A 211 -15.49 1.82 11.92
CA LYS A 211 -16.72 2.02 12.70
C LYS A 211 -17.89 2.55 11.86
N ASN A 212 -17.61 3.34 10.82
CA ASN A 212 -18.63 4.00 10.01
C ASN A 212 -18.85 3.33 8.65
N ALA A 213 -18.41 2.09 8.49
CA ALA A 213 -18.69 1.27 7.31
C ALA A 213 -19.60 0.07 7.66
N LYS A 214 -20.46 -0.35 6.72
CA LYS A 214 -21.25 -1.58 6.86
C LYS A 214 -20.38 -2.82 6.87
N LYS A 215 -19.25 -2.77 6.12
CA LYS A 215 -18.28 -3.86 6.05
C LYS A 215 -16.87 -3.29 6.00
N SER A 216 -16.01 -3.84 6.81
CA SER A 216 -14.59 -3.51 6.91
C SER A 216 -13.72 -4.60 6.31
N VAL A 217 -12.76 -4.22 5.47
CA VAL A 217 -11.94 -5.13 4.68
C VAL A 217 -10.45 -4.81 4.92
N PHE A 218 -9.77 -5.70 5.62
CA PHE A 218 -8.32 -5.61 5.84
C PHE A 218 -7.57 -6.23 4.67
N LEU A 219 -6.77 -5.43 4.00
CA LEU A 219 -5.92 -5.82 2.88
C LEU A 219 -4.51 -6.12 3.40
N CYS A 220 -4.14 -7.40 3.47
CA CYS A 220 -2.94 -7.84 4.16
C CYS A 220 -2.07 -8.71 3.25
N ASP A 221 -0.95 -8.19 2.76
CA ASP A 221 0.03 -9.06 2.11
C ASP A 221 0.74 -9.96 3.13
N SER A 222 1.21 -11.13 2.67
CA SER A 222 1.77 -12.18 3.52
C SER A 222 2.98 -11.76 4.35
N THR A 223 3.65 -10.66 3.99
CA THR A 223 4.82 -10.16 4.73
C THR A 223 4.46 -9.52 6.07
N LYS A 224 3.17 -9.24 6.31
CA LYS A 224 2.67 -8.55 7.51
C LYS A 224 2.30 -9.47 8.65
N PHE A 225 2.17 -10.78 8.40
CA PHE A 225 1.84 -11.76 9.43
C PHE A 225 2.99 -12.00 10.42
N ASN A 226 2.61 -12.43 11.63
CA ASN A 226 3.52 -12.78 12.73
C ASN A 226 4.44 -11.63 13.15
N LYS A 227 3.93 -10.40 13.06
CA LYS A 227 4.63 -9.17 13.44
C LYS A 227 3.74 -8.33 14.33
N THR A 228 4.36 -7.49 15.16
CA THR A 228 3.67 -6.51 16.01
C THR A 228 4.37 -5.17 15.88
N SER A 229 3.60 -4.11 15.73
CA SER A 229 4.04 -2.72 15.70
C SER A 229 3.61 -1.98 16.96
N ALA A 230 4.04 -0.72 17.11
CA ALA A 230 3.89 0.04 18.35
C ALA A 230 2.44 0.32 18.74
N PHE A 231 1.55 0.60 17.77
CA PHE A 231 0.20 1.10 18.04
C PHE A 231 -0.87 0.10 17.62
N HIS A 232 -1.77 -0.21 18.54
CA HIS A 232 -2.89 -1.12 18.31
C HIS A 232 -3.99 -0.40 17.51
N LEU A 233 -4.43 -1.01 16.41
CA LEU A 233 -5.54 -0.51 15.60
C LEU A 233 -6.87 -1.17 15.98
N CYS A 234 -6.97 -2.50 15.82
CA CYS A 234 -8.14 -3.33 16.12
C CYS A 234 -7.72 -4.80 16.17
N LYS A 235 -8.66 -5.71 16.39
CA LYS A 235 -8.44 -7.15 16.22
C LYS A 235 -9.01 -7.62 14.89
N VAL A 236 -8.54 -8.74 14.39
CA VAL A 236 -9.12 -9.43 13.22
C VAL A 236 -10.58 -9.79 13.48
N ASP A 237 -10.97 -10.02 14.72
CA ASP A 237 -12.36 -10.30 15.12
C ASP A 237 -13.29 -9.09 15.07
N ASP A 238 -12.75 -7.88 14.96
CA ASP A 238 -13.50 -6.63 14.89
C ASP A 238 -13.80 -6.20 13.44
N ILE A 239 -13.36 -6.99 12.45
CA ILE A 239 -13.53 -6.71 11.03
C ILE A 239 -14.31 -7.82 10.31
N ASP A 240 -14.87 -7.51 9.13
CA ASP A 240 -15.67 -8.46 8.37
C ASP A 240 -14.84 -9.36 7.46
N TYR A 241 -13.84 -8.81 6.78
CA TYR A 241 -13.01 -9.53 5.80
C TYR A 241 -11.52 -9.28 6.02
N LEU A 242 -10.72 -10.33 5.88
CA LEU A 242 -9.28 -10.25 5.67
C LEU A 242 -8.96 -10.88 4.32
N ILE A 243 -8.32 -10.12 3.42
CA ILE A 243 -7.89 -10.59 2.10
C ILE A 243 -6.37 -10.62 2.06
N SER A 244 -5.79 -11.79 1.74
CA SER A 244 -4.34 -11.96 1.65
C SER A 244 -3.93 -12.78 0.42
N ASP A 245 -2.73 -12.50 -0.10
CA ASP A 245 -2.11 -13.28 -1.19
C ASP A 245 -1.69 -14.68 -0.75
N LYS A 246 -1.40 -14.86 0.53
CA LYS A 246 -1.06 -16.15 1.12
C LYS A 246 -1.51 -16.18 2.57
N PHE A 247 -2.42 -17.05 2.85
CA PHE A 247 -2.99 -17.25 4.17
C PHE A 247 -2.96 -18.74 4.54
N SER A 248 -2.65 -19.02 5.82
CA SER A 248 -2.83 -20.31 6.46
C SER A 248 -3.62 -20.09 7.75
N GLU A 249 -4.49 -21.03 8.12
CA GLU A 249 -5.19 -20.97 9.42
C GLU A 249 -4.19 -20.94 10.58
N ASP A 250 -2.99 -21.51 10.40
CA ASP A 250 -1.88 -21.48 11.35
C ASP A 250 -1.29 -20.09 11.59
N ASN A 251 -1.69 -19.07 10.82
CA ASN A 251 -1.29 -17.69 11.09
C ASN A 251 -1.89 -17.12 12.37
N PHE A 252 -2.95 -17.74 12.89
CA PHE A 252 -3.62 -17.33 14.12
C PHE A 252 -3.66 -18.46 15.14
N ASN A 253 -3.41 -18.12 16.41
CA ASN A 253 -3.47 -19.05 17.53
C ASN A 253 -4.89 -19.57 17.79
N ASN A 254 -5.92 -18.81 17.40
CA ASN A 254 -7.33 -19.14 17.59
C ASN A 254 -8.10 -18.92 16.29
N LYS A 255 -9.25 -19.57 16.16
CA LYS A 255 -10.17 -19.32 15.06
C LYS A 255 -10.67 -17.87 15.11
N VAL A 256 -10.51 -17.13 14.02
CA VAL A 256 -10.97 -15.74 13.87
C VAL A 256 -12.37 -15.66 13.30
N LYS A 257 -13.10 -14.58 13.62
CA LYS A 257 -14.47 -14.35 13.13
C LYS A 257 -14.52 -13.76 11.72
N ALA A 258 -13.50 -12.99 11.33
CA ALA A 258 -13.43 -12.40 10.00
C ALA A 258 -13.50 -13.48 8.91
N GLN A 259 -14.17 -13.19 7.81
CA GLN A 259 -14.10 -14.03 6.63
C GLN A 259 -12.76 -13.90 5.96
N LEU A 260 -12.01 -15.00 5.89
CA LEU A 260 -10.66 -15.05 5.33
C LEU A 260 -10.73 -15.38 3.84
N ILE A 261 -10.09 -14.58 3.01
CA ILE A 261 -10.03 -14.76 1.55
C ILE A 261 -8.57 -14.83 1.13
N SER A 262 -8.13 -15.99 0.64
CA SER A 262 -6.79 -16.19 0.06
C SER A 262 -6.86 -16.07 -1.46
N VAL A 263 -5.82 -15.42 -2.11
CA VAL A 263 -5.78 -15.10 -3.54
C VAL A 263 -4.46 -15.46 -4.19
#